data_218e1fcf5bcc243c1e03efab03c30df1
#
_entry.id   218e1fcf5bcc243c1e03efab03c30df1
#
_cell.length_a   1.000
_cell.length_b   1.000
_cell.length_c   1.000
_cell.angle_alpha   90.00
_cell.angle_beta   90.00
_cell.angle_gamma   90.00
#
_symmetry.space_group_name_H-M   'P 1'
#
loop_
_entity.id
_entity.type
_entity.pdbx_description
1 polymer ?
#
loop_
_entity_poly.entity_id
_entity_poly.type
_entity_poly.pdbx_seq_one_letter_code
_entity_poly.pdbx_strand_id
1 'polypeptide(L)'
;EGTLNKSKDKDKYWSVEMAIPHQALTMNFNNPLKAGNTWRINFSRVQWLKEKGPEENWVWTPTGRIDMHMPDRWGYLYFVDKQVGISQDELVYPYNQAIYKLLWAMFYAQQDNYSKQHNYLRATEQFFLTDKELKDLPADARIAVEATQNTYQIAITNPAEGVRYVINNEGRFRTEKIPAREVKNWLWMRLNNRSDAEWKKWFALLKECGISGVMFEGYNENIYRLCKEAGLEAHYWKWTMNRRELLDKHPDWYAVNRKGESCHDKPAYVDYYRFLCPNHQGVAEYLAEDYVK
;
A
#
# COMPACT_ATOMS: atom_id res chain seq x y z
N GLU A 1 -4.51 -51.52 9.47
CA GLU A 1 -4.95 -52.93 9.48
C GLU A 1 -5.72 -53.22 10.75
N GLY A 2 -6.94 -53.63 10.59
CA GLY A 2 -7.91 -53.95 11.60
C GLY A 2 -9.23 -54.34 10.95
N THR A 3 -10.28 -54.60 11.70
CA THR A 3 -11.60 -54.92 11.18
C THR A 3 -12.52 -53.74 11.39
N LEU A 4 -13.11 -53.21 10.30
CA LEU A 4 -14.00 -52.07 10.36
C LEU A 4 -15.14 -52.28 11.37
N ASN A 5 -15.34 -51.30 12.25
CA ASN A 5 -16.36 -51.32 13.31
C ASN A 5 -16.24 -52.46 14.34
N LYS A 6 -15.08 -53.02 14.53
CA LYS A 6 -14.85 -54.08 15.52
C LYS A 6 -14.01 -53.55 16.68
N SER A 7 -14.63 -53.11 17.73
CA SER A 7 -13.99 -52.40 18.87
C SER A 7 -13.06 -53.30 19.74
N LYS A 8 -12.98 -54.61 19.48
CA LYS A 8 -12.20 -55.56 20.28
C LYS A 8 -10.82 -55.86 19.69
N ASP A 9 -10.57 -55.54 18.43
CA ASP A 9 -9.24 -55.70 17.83
C ASP A 9 -8.41 -54.42 17.99
N LYS A 10 -7.09 -54.54 17.90
CA LYS A 10 -6.17 -53.40 17.96
C LYS A 10 -5.75 -53.03 16.56
N ASP A 11 -6.23 -51.89 16.09
CA ASP A 11 -5.80 -51.33 14.83
C ASP A 11 -4.37 -50.83 14.92
N LYS A 12 -3.58 -51.09 13.90
CA LYS A 12 -2.22 -50.56 13.77
C LYS A 12 -2.19 -49.20 13.13
N TYR A 13 -3.05 -49.00 12.15
CA TYR A 13 -3.25 -47.72 11.44
C TYR A 13 -4.59 -47.73 10.70
N TRP A 14 -4.98 -46.58 10.23
CA TRP A 14 -6.09 -46.39 9.32
C TRP A 14 -5.68 -45.44 8.22
N SER A 15 -6.28 -45.53 7.05
CA SER A 15 -6.09 -44.65 5.92
C SER A 15 -7.43 -44.20 5.36
N VAL A 16 -7.44 -43.04 4.76
CA VAL A 16 -8.58 -42.50 4.04
C VAL A 16 -8.12 -42.11 2.63
N GLU A 17 -8.84 -42.61 1.66
CA GLU A 17 -8.70 -42.19 0.27
C GLU A 17 -9.97 -41.43 -0.13
N MET A 18 -9.78 -40.26 -0.75
CA MET A 18 -10.89 -39.42 -1.21
C MET A 18 -10.68 -39.02 -2.66
N ALA A 19 -11.68 -39.23 -3.48
CA ALA A 19 -11.75 -38.71 -4.84
C ALA A 19 -12.79 -37.61 -4.89
N ILE A 20 -12.33 -36.37 -5.07
CA ILE A 20 -13.20 -35.18 -5.11
C ILE A 20 -13.20 -34.66 -6.54
N PRO A 21 -14.33 -34.72 -7.28
CA PRO A 21 -14.43 -34.15 -8.60
C PRO A 21 -14.15 -32.62 -8.57
N HIS A 22 -13.38 -32.13 -9.53
CA HIS A 22 -13.08 -30.69 -9.63
C HIS A 22 -14.38 -29.84 -9.67
N GLN A 23 -15.43 -30.32 -10.31
CA GLN A 23 -16.73 -29.64 -10.34
C GLN A 23 -17.34 -29.44 -8.95
N ALA A 24 -17.16 -30.41 -8.04
CA ALA A 24 -17.66 -30.29 -6.67
C ALA A 24 -16.93 -29.20 -5.88
N LEU A 25 -15.67 -28.94 -6.20
CA LEU A 25 -14.86 -27.87 -5.58
C LEU A 25 -15.19 -26.48 -6.13
N THR A 26 -15.81 -26.39 -7.30
CA THR A 26 -16.05 -25.11 -8.00
C THR A 26 -17.52 -24.73 -8.11
N MET A 27 -18.44 -25.49 -7.51
CA MET A 27 -19.89 -25.28 -7.61
C MET A 27 -20.38 -23.86 -7.27
N ASN A 28 -19.63 -23.14 -6.44
CA ASN A 28 -19.98 -21.79 -5.99
C ASN A 28 -19.03 -20.70 -6.54
N PHE A 29 -18.12 -21.07 -7.44
CA PHE A 29 -17.14 -20.12 -7.97
C PHE A 29 -17.27 -20.03 -9.50
N ASN A 30 -17.32 -18.84 -10.02
CA ASN A 30 -17.36 -18.58 -11.46
C ASN A 30 -16.03 -18.86 -12.17
N ASN A 31 -15.00 -19.30 -11.46
CA ASN A 31 -13.69 -19.61 -12.01
C ASN A 31 -13.40 -21.11 -11.89
N PRO A 32 -13.21 -21.83 -13.02
CA PRO A 32 -12.76 -23.21 -12.99
C PRO A 32 -11.35 -23.31 -12.40
N LEU A 33 -11.08 -24.43 -11.74
CA LEU A 33 -9.72 -24.76 -11.29
C LEU A 33 -8.76 -24.82 -12.47
N LYS A 34 -7.62 -24.18 -12.33
CA LYS A 34 -6.55 -24.15 -13.34
C LYS A 34 -5.21 -24.53 -12.70
N ALA A 35 -4.30 -25.07 -13.50
CA ALA A 35 -2.92 -25.20 -13.10
C ALA A 35 -2.35 -23.85 -12.63
N GLY A 36 -1.60 -23.88 -11.54
CA GLY A 36 -1.10 -22.67 -10.86
C GLY A 36 -2.04 -22.09 -9.80
N ASN A 37 -3.29 -22.56 -9.70
CA ASN A 37 -4.14 -22.15 -8.59
C ASN A 37 -3.61 -22.71 -7.26
N THR A 38 -3.75 -21.93 -6.20
CA THR A 38 -3.35 -22.32 -4.85
C THR A 38 -4.51 -22.09 -3.90
N TRP A 39 -4.84 -23.11 -3.15
CA TRP A 39 -5.85 -23.06 -2.09
C TRP A 39 -5.23 -23.35 -0.73
N ARG A 40 -6.00 -23.11 0.32
CA ARG A 40 -5.68 -23.53 1.68
C ARG A 40 -6.48 -24.78 2.03
N ILE A 41 -5.82 -25.73 2.68
CA ILE A 41 -6.42 -26.96 3.14
C ILE A 41 -5.81 -27.39 4.47
N ASN A 42 -6.60 -28.01 5.32
CA ASN A 42 -6.12 -28.72 6.48
C ASN A 42 -6.93 -30.01 6.66
N PHE A 43 -6.30 -30.97 7.29
CA PHE A 43 -6.95 -32.23 7.69
C PHE A 43 -6.93 -32.30 9.18
N SER A 44 -8.05 -32.67 9.78
CA SER A 44 -8.15 -32.83 11.20
C SER A 44 -8.75 -34.15 11.57
N ARG A 45 -8.37 -34.63 12.74
CA ARG A 45 -8.89 -35.82 13.35
C ARG A 45 -9.17 -35.56 14.82
N VAL A 46 -10.37 -35.97 15.26
CA VAL A 46 -10.72 -36.05 16.68
C VAL A 46 -10.53 -37.49 17.12
N GLN A 47 -9.83 -37.69 18.22
CA GLN A 47 -9.63 -39.01 18.81
C GLN A 47 -10.00 -39.01 20.28
N TRP A 48 -10.72 -40.02 20.68
CA TRP A 48 -11.07 -40.32 22.05
C TRP A 48 -10.22 -41.51 22.54
N LEU A 49 -9.22 -41.23 23.34
CA LEU A 49 -8.33 -42.31 23.88
C LEU A 49 -9.00 -43.14 24.97
N LYS A 50 -10.01 -42.56 25.62
CA LYS A 50 -10.82 -43.24 26.65
C LYS A 50 -12.27 -42.85 26.43
N GLU A 51 -13.17 -43.81 26.74
CA GLU A 51 -14.63 -43.62 26.57
C GLU A 51 -15.21 -42.38 27.27
N LYS A 52 -14.56 -41.89 28.33
CA LYS A 52 -14.92 -40.68 29.10
C LYS A 52 -13.73 -39.75 29.33
N GLY A 53 -12.75 -39.76 28.44
CA GLY A 53 -11.58 -38.90 28.52
C GLY A 53 -11.77 -37.62 27.72
N PRO A 54 -10.86 -36.64 27.84
CA PRO A 54 -10.81 -35.51 26.95
C PRO A 54 -10.51 -35.97 25.51
N GLU A 55 -11.09 -35.28 24.55
CA GLU A 55 -10.76 -35.50 23.15
C GLU A 55 -9.36 -34.97 22.82
N GLU A 56 -8.67 -35.63 21.91
CA GLU A 56 -7.45 -35.15 21.30
C GLU A 56 -7.73 -34.70 19.88
N ASN A 57 -7.36 -33.47 19.59
CA ASN A 57 -7.54 -32.86 18.29
C ASN A 57 -6.19 -32.81 17.55
N TRP A 58 -6.11 -33.55 16.45
CA TRP A 58 -4.91 -33.65 15.66
C TRP A 58 -5.15 -32.93 14.33
N VAL A 59 -4.17 -32.18 13.87
CA VAL A 59 -4.24 -31.42 12.59
C VAL A 59 -2.98 -31.70 11.79
N TRP A 60 -3.14 -31.69 10.47
CA TRP A 60 -2.01 -31.87 9.56
C TRP A 60 -1.08 -30.66 9.62
N THR A 61 -1.62 -29.43 9.55
CA THR A 61 -0.86 -28.20 9.75
C THR A 61 -1.29 -27.52 11.06
N PRO A 62 -0.36 -27.33 12.02
CA PRO A 62 -0.68 -26.71 13.30
C PRO A 62 -1.19 -25.28 13.16
N THR A 63 -2.35 -24.99 13.74
CA THR A 63 -2.93 -23.65 13.76
C THR A 63 -2.35 -22.77 14.88
N GLY A 64 -1.71 -23.40 15.90
CA GLY A 64 -1.16 -22.71 17.07
C GLY A 64 -2.20 -22.28 18.10
N ARG A 65 -3.46 -22.61 17.88
CA ARG A 65 -4.60 -22.42 18.82
C ARG A 65 -5.51 -23.63 18.75
N ILE A 66 -6.35 -23.82 19.77
CA ILE A 66 -7.43 -24.81 19.75
C ILE A 66 -8.59 -24.23 18.95
N ASP A 67 -8.35 -24.03 17.68
CA ASP A 67 -9.32 -23.55 16.70
C ASP A 67 -8.88 -24.02 15.33
N MET A 68 -9.76 -24.72 14.63
CA MET A 68 -9.51 -25.19 13.27
C MET A 68 -9.89 -24.17 12.20
N HIS A 69 -10.76 -23.24 12.53
CA HIS A 69 -11.30 -22.24 11.60
C HIS A 69 -10.32 -21.08 11.36
N MET A 70 -9.05 -21.45 11.11
CA MET A 70 -7.95 -20.51 10.83
C MET A 70 -7.30 -20.83 9.48
N PRO A 71 -8.00 -20.57 8.36
CA PRO A 71 -7.52 -20.93 7.02
C PRO A 71 -6.21 -20.25 6.63
N ASP A 72 -5.89 -19.11 7.24
CA ASP A 72 -4.60 -18.44 7.11
C ASP A 72 -3.41 -19.31 7.57
N ARG A 73 -3.64 -20.27 8.46
CA ARG A 73 -2.63 -21.19 8.99
C ARG A 73 -2.69 -22.60 8.41
N TRP A 74 -3.64 -22.86 7.50
CA TRP A 74 -3.73 -24.15 6.83
C TRP A 74 -2.59 -24.32 5.81
N GLY A 75 -2.31 -25.58 5.45
CA GLY A 75 -1.38 -25.91 4.39
C GLY A 75 -1.84 -25.42 3.02
N TYR A 76 -0.98 -25.52 2.03
CA TYR A 76 -1.29 -25.15 0.66
C TYR A 76 -1.66 -26.38 -0.17
N LEU A 77 -2.69 -26.25 -0.97
CA LEU A 77 -3.06 -27.16 -2.04
C LEU A 77 -2.74 -26.44 -3.37
N TYR A 78 -1.81 -26.97 -4.12
CA TYR A 78 -1.38 -26.41 -5.39
C TYR A 78 -1.86 -27.29 -6.54
N PHE A 79 -2.58 -26.71 -7.49
CA PHE A 79 -3.10 -27.42 -8.66
C PHE A 79 -2.11 -27.40 -9.80
N VAL A 80 -1.78 -28.57 -10.35
CA VAL A 80 -0.85 -28.72 -11.47
C VAL A 80 -1.51 -29.48 -12.60
N ASP A 81 -1.12 -29.21 -13.84
CA ASP A 81 -1.56 -29.94 -15.03
C ASP A 81 -0.50 -30.98 -15.38
N LYS A 82 -0.32 -31.97 -14.48
CA LYS A 82 0.66 -33.04 -14.64
C LYS A 82 0.17 -34.34 -14.08
N GLN A 83 0.65 -35.42 -14.65
CA GLN A 83 0.32 -36.76 -14.18
C GLN A 83 1.10 -37.10 -12.90
N VAL A 84 0.40 -37.72 -11.93
CA VAL A 84 0.99 -38.14 -10.65
C VAL A 84 2.19 -39.04 -10.88
N GLY A 85 3.28 -38.79 -10.17
CA GLY A 85 4.49 -39.60 -10.17
C GLY A 85 5.49 -39.30 -11.30
N ILE A 86 5.19 -38.38 -12.21
CA ILE A 86 6.09 -38.08 -13.37
C ILE A 86 6.98 -36.85 -13.08
N SER A 87 6.56 -35.90 -12.29
CA SER A 87 7.35 -34.70 -11.99
C SER A 87 7.26 -34.29 -10.52
N GLN A 88 8.35 -33.73 -10.03
CA GLN A 88 8.38 -32.97 -8.79
C GLN A 88 8.25 -31.49 -9.15
N ASP A 89 7.10 -30.90 -8.84
CA ASP A 89 6.91 -29.46 -8.96
C ASP A 89 7.15 -28.81 -7.62
N GLU A 90 7.92 -27.73 -7.62
CA GLU A 90 8.07 -26.91 -6.42
C GLU A 90 6.82 -26.05 -6.22
N LEU A 91 6.32 -25.99 -4.99
CA LEU A 91 5.24 -25.11 -4.64
C LEU A 91 5.69 -23.64 -4.72
N VAL A 92 5.08 -22.90 -5.62
CA VAL A 92 5.25 -21.46 -5.67
C VAL A 92 4.24 -20.81 -4.73
N TYR A 93 4.72 -20.22 -3.64
CA TYR A 93 3.86 -19.51 -2.73
C TYR A 93 3.31 -18.23 -3.35
N PRO A 94 2.00 -17.96 -3.22
CA PRO A 94 1.37 -16.78 -3.82
C PRO A 94 1.79 -15.47 -3.15
N TYR A 95 2.42 -15.54 -1.98
CA TYR A 95 2.84 -14.40 -1.18
C TYR A 95 4.17 -14.65 -0.51
N ASN A 96 4.88 -13.60 -0.15
CA ASN A 96 6.02 -13.69 0.76
C ASN A 96 5.56 -14.27 2.10
N GLN A 97 6.06 -15.45 2.46
CA GLN A 97 5.57 -16.22 3.59
C GLN A 97 5.90 -15.60 4.94
N ALA A 98 7.05 -14.93 5.08
CA ALA A 98 7.42 -14.24 6.31
C ALA A 98 6.46 -13.08 6.58
N ILE A 99 6.23 -12.26 5.56
CA ILE A 99 5.29 -11.14 5.64
C ILE A 99 3.87 -11.62 5.92
N TYR A 100 3.41 -12.64 5.20
CA TYR A 100 2.07 -13.20 5.38
C TYR A 100 1.83 -13.68 6.81
N LYS A 101 2.76 -14.47 7.35
CA LYS A 101 2.68 -15.01 8.72
C LYS A 101 2.69 -13.89 9.76
N LEU A 102 3.56 -12.89 9.58
CA LEU A 102 3.64 -11.78 10.53
C LEU A 102 2.37 -10.93 10.53
N LEU A 103 1.80 -10.60 9.37
CA LEU A 103 0.54 -9.85 9.29
C LEU A 103 -0.60 -10.56 10.03
N TRP A 104 -0.73 -11.87 9.85
CA TRP A 104 -1.73 -12.64 10.57
C TRP A 104 -1.44 -12.74 12.08
N ALA A 105 -0.18 -12.85 12.49
CA ALA A 105 0.19 -12.78 13.90
C ALA A 105 -0.21 -11.43 14.53
N MET A 106 0.07 -10.33 13.83
CA MET A 106 -0.33 -8.99 14.26
C MET A 106 -1.85 -8.82 14.28
N PHE A 107 -2.58 -9.39 13.30
CA PHE A 107 -4.04 -9.41 13.30
C PHE A 107 -4.59 -10.08 14.58
N TYR A 108 -4.10 -11.27 14.93
CA TYR A 108 -4.55 -11.95 16.14
C TYR A 108 -4.16 -11.21 17.41
N ALA A 109 -2.99 -10.56 17.46
CA ALA A 109 -2.61 -9.71 18.58
C ALA A 109 -3.57 -8.52 18.75
N GLN A 110 -4.04 -7.92 17.65
CA GLN A 110 -5.08 -6.88 17.69
C GLN A 110 -6.39 -7.41 18.25
N GLN A 111 -6.84 -8.59 17.81
CA GLN A 111 -8.08 -9.21 18.33
C GLN A 111 -7.97 -9.52 19.82
N ASP A 112 -6.83 -10.07 20.26
CA ASP A 112 -6.58 -10.39 21.66
C ASP A 112 -6.51 -9.11 22.53
N ASN A 113 -5.90 -8.04 22.03
CA ASN A 113 -5.87 -6.75 22.73
C ASN A 113 -7.26 -6.13 22.82
N TYR A 114 -8.00 -6.11 21.71
CA TYR A 114 -9.34 -5.55 21.69
C TYR A 114 -10.31 -6.28 22.64
N SER A 115 -10.23 -7.61 22.71
CA SER A 115 -11.04 -8.40 23.62
C SER A 115 -10.81 -8.06 25.10
N LYS A 116 -9.61 -7.61 25.48
CA LYS A 116 -9.20 -7.31 26.84
C LYS A 116 -9.32 -5.83 27.20
N GLN A 117 -8.98 -4.95 26.26
CA GLN A 117 -8.78 -3.51 26.48
C GLN A 117 -9.78 -2.62 25.74
N HIS A 118 -10.60 -3.19 24.84
CA HIS A 118 -11.55 -2.49 23.98
C HIS A 118 -10.92 -1.36 23.14
N ASN A 119 -9.64 -1.54 22.78
CA ASN A 119 -8.92 -0.64 21.89
C ASN A 119 -7.93 -1.40 21.01
N TYR A 120 -7.50 -0.78 19.93
CA TYR A 120 -6.48 -1.34 19.03
C TYR A 120 -5.09 -0.80 19.33
N LEU A 121 -4.07 -1.64 19.13
CA LEU A 121 -2.66 -1.25 19.14
C LEU A 121 -2.40 -0.30 17.97
N ARG A 122 -1.65 0.78 18.23
CA ARG A 122 -1.45 1.89 17.27
C ARG A 122 -0.03 2.02 16.75
N ALA A 123 0.91 1.33 17.38
CA ALA A 123 2.33 1.39 17.03
C ALA A 123 2.92 -0.01 16.95
N THR A 124 3.90 -0.19 16.09
CA THR A 124 4.56 -1.50 15.85
C THR A 124 5.18 -2.08 17.12
N GLU A 125 5.74 -1.22 17.98
CA GLU A 125 6.40 -1.59 19.23
C GLU A 125 5.44 -2.25 20.24
N GLN A 126 4.15 -1.97 20.14
CA GLN A 126 3.12 -2.53 21.02
C GLN A 126 2.81 -4.01 20.71
N PHE A 127 3.26 -4.53 19.57
CA PHE A 127 3.04 -5.93 19.18
C PHE A 127 4.05 -6.90 19.78
N PHE A 128 5.11 -6.42 20.41
CA PHE A 128 6.17 -7.23 21.01
C PHE A 128 6.72 -8.29 20.05
N LEU A 129 7.00 -7.88 18.82
CA LEU A 129 7.55 -8.76 17.80
C LEU A 129 8.92 -9.30 18.22
N THR A 130 9.16 -10.56 17.96
CA THR A 130 10.42 -11.22 18.29
C THR A 130 11.50 -10.86 17.27
N ASP A 131 12.77 -10.90 17.68
CA ASP A 131 13.92 -10.72 16.78
C ASP A 131 13.89 -11.68 15.59
N LYS A 132 13.37 -12.90 15.78
CA LYS A 132 13.24 -13.88 14.72
C LYS A 132 12.22 -13.44 13.68
N GLU A 133 11.03 -13.00 14.11
CA GLU A 133 9.99 -12.51 13.20
C GLU A 133 10.47 -11.33 12.37
N LEU A 134 11.24 -10.44 12.96
CA LEU A 134 11.82 -9.28 12.25
C LEU A 134 12.95 -9.68 11.29
N LYS A 135 13.80 -10.64 11.67
CA LYS A 135 14.90 -11.13 10.83
C LYS A 135 14.44 -11.93 9.62
N ASP A 136 13.30 -12.59 9.72
CA ASP A 136 12.72 -13.37 8.63
C ASP A 136 12.11 -12.46 7.53
N LEU A 137 11.92 -11.16 7.82
CA LEU A 137 11.43 -10.20 6.84
C LEU A 137 12.54 -9.81 5.82
N PRO A 138 12.14 -9.39 4.60
CA PRO A 138 13.08 -8.75 3.68
C PRO A 138 13.79 -7.55 4.33
N ALA A 139 15.07 -7.34 4.01
CA ALA A 139 15.93 -6.35 4.68
C ALA A 139 15.37 -4.92 4.72
N ASP A 140 14.68 -4.51 3.66
CA ASP A 140 14.09 -3.17 3.54
C ASP A 140 12.58 -3.13 3.83
N ALA A 141 12.03 -4.21 4.41
CA ALA A 141 10.61 -4.26 4.73
C ALA A 141 10.24 -3.20 5.78
N ARG A 142 9.09 -2.55 5.57
CA ARG A 142 8.59 -1.50 6.45
C ARG A 142 7.21 -1.87 6.96
N ILE A 143 7.07 -1.88 8.29
CA ILE A 143 5.80 -2.14 8.97
C ILE A 143 5.13 -0.80 9.27
N ALA A 144 3.84 -0.69 8.97
CA ALA A 144 3.00 0.45 9.30
C ALA A 144 1.70 -0.03 9.97
N VAL A 145 1.32 0.61 11.06
CA VAL A 145 0.07 0.36 11.77
C VAL A 145 -0.73 1.65 11.80
N GLU A 146 -1.92 1.60 11.23
CA GLU A 146 -2.88 2.70 11.24
C GLU A 146 -4.11 2.24 11.99
N ALA A 147 -4.41 2.84 13.14
CA ALA A 147 -5.55 2.45 13.95
C ALA A 147 -6.31 3.65 14.49
N THR A 148 -7.63 3.54 14.45
CA THR A 148 -8.60 4.44 15.08
C THR A 148 -9.24 3.74 16.28
N GLN A 149 -10.30 4.30 16.82
CA GLN A 149 -11.07 3.65 17.87
C GLN A 149 -11.82 2.41 17.35
N ASN A 150 -12.29 2.42 16.11
CA ASN A 150 -13.23 1.42 15.59
C ASN A 150 -12.64 0.51 14.50
N THR A 151 -11.50 0.84 13.94
CA THR A 151 -10.90 0.09 12.84
C THR A 151 -9.38 0.23 12.84
N TYR A 152 -8.71 -0.73 12.20
CA TYR A 152 -7.28 -0.65 11.93
C TYR A 152 -6.91 -1.24 10.57
N GLN A 153 -5.74 -0.87 10.12
CA GLN A 153 -5.04 -1.47 9.00
C GLN A 153 -3.58 -1.66 9.38
N ILE A 154 -3.05 -2.85 9.08
CA ILE A 154 -1.63 -3.16 9.21
C ILE A 154 -1.09 -3.41 7.83
N ALA A 155 0.03 -2.80 7.51
CA ALA A 155 0.69 -2.97 6.24
C ALA A 155 2.17 -3.32 6.41
N ILE A 156 2.67 -4.23 5.58
CA ILE A 156 4.10 -4.50 5.43
C ILE A 156 4.47 -4.27 3.97
N THR A 157 5.34 -3.32 3.75
CA THR A 157 5.84 -2.96 2.43
C THR A 157 7.12 -3.73 2.15
N ASN A 158 7.19 -4.43 1.01
CA ASN A 158 8.41 -5.03 0.49
C ASN A 158 8.86 -4.24 -0.75
N PRO A 159 9.83 -3.32 -0.61
CA PRO A 159 10.28 -2.49 -1.73
C PRO A 159 10.96 -3.31 -2.83
N ALA A 160 11.65 -4.39 -2.48
CA ALA A 160 12.34 -5.25 -3.44
C ALA A 160 11.38 -5.96 -4.41
N GLU A 161 10.21 -6.35 -3.94
CA GLU A 161 9.14 -6.93 -4.77
C GLU A 161 8.20 -5.86 -5.37
N GLY A 162 8.30 -4.61 -4.93
CA GLY A 162 7.37 -3.55 -5.31
C GLY A 162 5.93 -3.82 -4.84
N VAL A 163 5.77 -4.49 -3.69
CA VAL A 163 4.48 -4.93 -3.17
C VAL A 163 4.27 -4.46 -1.73
N ARG A 164 3.08 -3.99 -1.44
CA ARG A 164 2.56 -3.71 -0.10
C ARG A 164 1.51 -4.77 0.25
N TYR A 165 1.71 -5.45 1.34
CA TYR A 165 0.82 -6.44 1.91
C TYR A 165 0.00 -5.80 3.02
N VAL A 166 -1.31 -5.99 3.01
CA VAL A 166 -2.22 -5.28 3.92
C VAL A 166 -3.22 -6.23 4.52
N ILE A 167 -3.49 -6.08 5.82
CA ILE A 167 -4.60 -6.72 6.52
C ILE A 167 -5.39 -5.70 7.33
N ASN A 168 -6.71 -5.80 7.34
CA ASN A 168 -7.57 -4.90 8.10
C ASN A 168 -8.25 -5.60 9.30
N ASN A 169 -9.04 -4.86 10.06
CA ASN A 169 -9.79 -5.37 11.23
C ASN A 169 -10.83 -6.46 10.91
N GLU A 170 -11.22 -6.62 9.66
CA GLU A 170 -12.11 -7.70 9.20
C GLU A 170 -11.35 -8.95 8.76
N GLY A 171 -10.02 -8.95 8.86
CA GLY A 171 -9.17 -10.05 8.37
C GLY A 171 -9.07 -10.09 6.84
N ARG A 172 -9.41 -9.01 6.15
CA ARG A 172 -9.22 -8.92 4.69
C ARG A 172 -7.75 -8.70 4.38
N PHE A 173 -7.11 -9.76 3.93
CA PHE A 173 -5.75 -9.72 3.41
C PHE A 173 -5.77 -9.36 1.92
N ARG A 174 -4.89 -8.44 1.50
CA ARG A 174 -4.69 -8.07 0.10
C ARG A 174 -3.26 -7.65 -0.18
N THR A 175 -2.90 -7.68 -1.44
CA THR A 175 -1.63 -7.15 -1.93
C THR A 175 -1.89 -5.96 -2.85
N GLU A 176 -1.06 -4.93 -2.74
CA GLU A 176 -1.10 -3.71 -3.54
C GLU A 176 0.25 -3.56 -4.25
N LYS A 177 0.24 -3.35 -5.55
CA LYS A 177 1.48 -2.96 -6.23
C LYS A 177 1.85 -1.55 -5.79
N ILE A 178 3.09 -1.39 -5.36
CA ILE A 178 3.63 -0.05 -5.13
C ILE A 178 3.95 0.52 -6.51
N PRO A 179 3.28 1.59 -6.95
CA PRO A 179 3.71 2.25 -8.17
C PRO A 179 5.17 2.66 -7.97
N ALA A 180 6.00 2.42 -8.97
CA ALA A 180 7.36 2.97 -9.01
C ALA A 180 7.21 4.50 -8.99
N ARG A 181 7.20 5.06 -7.80
CA ARG A 181 7.07 6.50 -7.61
C ARG A 181 8.47 7.07 -7.69
N GLU A 182 8.81 7.59 -8.84
CA GLU A 182 9.96 8.47 -8.95
C GLU A 182 9.68 9.66 -8.02
N VAL A 183 10.41 9.76 -6.91
CA VAL A 183 10.30 10.89 -6.01
C VAL A 183 11.07 12.03 -6.67
N LYS A 184 10.35 13.01 -7.21
CA LYS A 184 10.94 14.23 -7.77
C LYS A 184 11.01 15.30 -6.69
N ASN A 185 12.23 15.69 -6.32
CA ASN A 185 12.48 16.79 -5.40
C ASN A 185 12.64 18.09 -6.23
N TRP A 186 11.84 19.10 -5.90
CA TRP A 186 11.83 20.37 -6.61
C TRP A 186 12.32 21.50 -5.72
N LEU A 187 13.16 22.37 -6.26
CA LEU A 187 13.58 23.60 -5.62
C LEU A 187 12.83 24.78 -6.22
N TRP A 188 12.16 25.56 -5.37
CA TRP A 188 11.62 26.87 -5.78
C TRP A 188 12.64 27.97 -5.53
N MET A 189 12.90 28.82 -6.50
CA MET A 189 13.84 29.93 -6.36
C MET A 189 13.54 31.11 -7.28
N ARG A 190 14.04 32.28 -6.90
CA ARG A 190 14.06 33.48 -7.75
C ARG A 190 15.27 33.46 -8.67
N LEU A 191 15.07 34.01 -9.88
CA LEU A 191 16.18 34.32 -10.75
C LEU A 191 17.03 35.41 -10.09
N ASN A 192 18.35 35.27 -10.16
CA ASN A 192 19.31 36.23 -9.66
C ASN A 192 20.46 36.42 -10.64
N ASN A 193 21.26 37.47 -10.43
CA ASN A 193 22.36 37.84 -11.28
C ASN A 193 23.60 36.94 -11.02
N ARG A 194 23.59 35.73 -11.59
CA ARG A 194 24.74 34.83 -11.68
C ARG A 194 25.22 34.74 -13.10
N SER A 195 26.53 34.63 -13.31
CA SER A 195 27.11 34.27 -14.60
C SER A 195 26.73 32.87 -15.03
N ASP A 196 26.83 32.55 -16.29
CA ASP A 196 26.56 31.19 -16.82
C ASP A 196 27.41 30.13 -16.17
N ALA A 197 28.66 30.42 -15.85
CA ALA A 197 29.58 29.51 -15.14
C ALA A 197 29.07 29.20 -13.71
N GLU A 198 28.58 30.20 -12.99
CA GLU A 198 28.02 30.04 -11.64
C GLU A 198 26.69 29.29 -11.70
N TRP A 199 25.83 29.53 -12.70
CA TRP A 199 24.60 28.74 -12.91
C TRP A 199 24.91 27.28 -13.19
N LYS A 200 25.83 26.97 -14.09
CA LYS A 200 26.25 25.58 -14.38
C LYS A 200 26.75 24.86 -13.14
N LYS A 201 27.61 25.52 -12.34
CA LYS A 201 28.10 24.95 -11.07
C LYS A 201 26.99 24.70 -10.06
N TRP A 202 26.04 25.65 -9.98
CA TRP A 202 24.89 25.53 -9.10
C TRP A 202 23.97 24.39 -9.50
N PHE A 203 23.62 24.26 -10.78
CA PHE A 203 22.78 23.18 -11.27
C PHE A 203 23.44 21.80 -11.09
N ALA A 204 24.73 21.68 -11.31
CA ALA A 204 25.47 20.44 -11.02
C ALA A 204 25.36 20.05 -9.55
N LEU A 205 25.54 21.00 -8.63
CA LEU A 205 25.38 20.77 -7.19
C LEU A 205 23.95 20.34 -6.84
N LEU A 206 22.94 21.00 -7.40
CA LEU A 206 21.52 20.60 -7.18
C LEU A 206 21.26 19.18 -7.63
N LYS A 207 21.81 18.77 -8.77
CA LYS A 207 21.71 17.40 -9.28
C LYS A 207 22.36 16.39 -8.35
N GLU A 208 23.56 16.67 -7.85
CA GLU A 208 24.27 15.87 -6.86
C GLU A 208 23.47 15.73 -5.56
N CYS A 209 22.77 16.78 -5.14
CA CYS A 209 21.88 16.77 -3.97
C CYS A 209 20.54 16.04 -4.19
N GLY A 210 20.32 15.42 -5.35
CA GLY A 210 19.08 14.68 -5.65
C GLY A 210 17.88 15.56 -6.01
N ILE A 211 18.12 16.81 -6.40
CA ILE A 211 17.08 17.68 -6.95
C ILE A 211 16.76 17.24 -8.38
N SER A 212 15.49 17.10 -8.70
CA SER A 212 14.98 16.67 -10.01
C SER A 212 14.65 17.86 -10.92
N GLY A 213 14.29 18.98 -10.35
CA GLY A 213 13.93 20.16 -11.12
C GLY A 213 13.92 21.45 -10.30
N VAL A 214 13.86 22.56 -11.03
CA VAL A 214 13.82 23.90 -10.44
C VAL A 214 12.59 24.63 -10.93
N MET A 215 11.88 25.23 -9.99
CA MET A 215 10.71 26.06 -10.21
C MET A 215 11.12 27.52 -10.04
N PHE A 216 11.28 28.24 -11.13
CA PHE A 216 11.76 29.61 -11.12
C PHE A 216 10.62 30.62 -10.96
N GLU A 217 10.81 31.61 -10.10
CA GLU A 217 10.01 32.83 -10.11
C GLU A 217 10.60 33.80 -11.18
N GLY A 218 10.03 33.77 -12.37
CA GLY A 218 10.49 34.50 -13.54
C GLY A 218 11.01 33.59 -14.64
N TYR A 219 11.10 34.15 -15.85
CA TYR A 219 11.56 33.43 -17.05
C TYR A 219 12.84 34.04 -17.59
N ASN A 220 13.81 33.19 -17.92
CA ASN A 220 15.01 33.54 -18.69
C ASN A 220 15.44 32.33 -19.51
N GLU A 221 15.35 32.46 -20.83
CA GLU A 221 15.60 31.36 -21.77
C GLU A 221 16.98 30.74 -21.60
N ASN A 222 18.03 31.53 -21.41
CA ASN A 222 19.37 31.03 -21.23
C ASN A 222 19.52 30.21 -19.94
N ILE A 223 18.97 30.67 -18.81
CA ILE A 223 19.02 29.96 -17.53
C ILE A 223 18.23 28.66 -17.60
N TYR A 224 17.07 28.66 -18.26
CA TYR A 224 16.28 27.48 -18.49
C TYR A 224 17.01 26.44 -19.33
N ARG A 225 17.70 26.87 -20.37
CA ARG A 225 18.53 26.00 -21.20
C ARG A 225 19.66 25.40 -20.39
N LEU A 226 20.40 26.18 -19.58
CA LEU A 226 21.47 25.70 -18.72
C LEU A 226 20.98 24.71 -17.66
N CYS A 227 19.78 24.94 -17.10
CA CYS A 227 19.13 24.03 -16.16
C CYS A 227 18.85 22.67 -16.82
N LYS A 228 18.27 22.68 -18.02
CA LYS A 228 17.99 21.44 -18.80
C LYS A 228 19.26 20.73 -19.24
N GLU A 229 20.29 21.46 -19.63
CA GLU A 229 21.61 20.89 -19.97
C GLU A 229 22.26 20.15 -18.78
N ALA A 230 21.99 20.59 -17.56
CA ALA A 230 22.42 19.91 -16.35
C ALA A 230 21.55 18.68 -16.00
N GLY A 231 20.53 18.34 -16.80
CA GLY A 231 19.62 17.24 -16.57
C GLY A 231 18.60 17.51 -15.46
N LEU A 232 18.26 18.76 -15.22
CA LEU A 232 17.20 19.21 -14.33
C LEU A 232 15.97 19.65 -15.13
N GLU A 233 14.78 19.43 -14.59
CA GLU A 233 13.56 19.99 -15.15
C GLU A 233 13.49 21.49 -14.78
N ALA A 234 13.14 22.34 -15.77
CA ALA A 234 12.98 23.78 -15.56
C ALA A 234 11.51 24.17 -15.71
N HIS A 235 10.95 24.74 -14.67
CA HIS A 235 9.55 25.15 -14.62
C HIS A 235 9.41 26.60 -14.20
N TYR A 236 8.34 27.25 -14.68
CA TYR A 236 7.99 28.60 -14.32
C TYR A 236 6.91 28.61 -13.23
N TRP A 237 7.20 29.27 -12.12
CA TRP A 237 6.22 29.56 -11.10
C TRP A 237 5.62 30.95 -11.33
N LYS A 238 4.33 31.00 -11.42
CA LYS A 238 3.60 32.24 -11.69
C LYS A 238 2.34 32.30 -10.82
N TRP A 239 2.07 33.49 -10.31
CA TRP A 239 0.78 33.74 -9.65
C TRP A 239 -0.36 33.60 -10.67
N THR A 240 -1.27 32.68 -10.47
CA THR A 240 -2.41 32.47 -11.37
C THR A 240 -3.46 33.57 -11.18
N MET A 241 -3.99 33.69 -9.97
CA MET A 241 -5.11 34.56 -9.67
C MET A 241 -4.72 35.89 -9.03
N ASN A 242 -3.53 35.99 -8.45
CA ASN A 242 -3.05 37.23 -7.85
C ASN A 242 -2.42 38.12 -8.93
N ARG A 243 -3.18 39.12 -9.45
CA ARG A 243 -2.84 39.92 -10.61
C ARG A 243 -2.99 41.41 -10.33
N ARG A 244 -2.03 41.97 -9.62
CA ARG A 244 -2.03 43.38 -9.28
C ARG A 244 -1.91 44.29 -10.50
N GLU A 245 -1.28 43.81 -11.54
CA GLU A 245 -1.05 44.55 -12.83
C GLU A 245 -2.32 44.80 -13.63
N LEU A 246 -3.44 44.21 -13.27
CA LEU A 246 -4.73 44.37 -13.92
C LEU A 246 -5.68 45.34 -13.18
N LEU A 247 -5.29 45.84 -12.00
CA LEU A 247 -6.15 46.71 -11.18
C LEU A 247 -6.78 47.87 -11.96
N ASP A 248 -5.95 48.61 -12.70
CA ASP A 248 -6.42 49.79 -13.44
C ASP A 248 -7.16 49.43 -14.74
N LYS A 249 -6.95 48.22 -15.27
CA LYS A 249 -7.50 47.79 -16.56
C LYS A 249 -8.84 47.10 -16.43
N HIS A 250 -8.99 46.29 -15.39
CA HIS A 250 -10.11 45.40 -15.19
C HIS A 250 -10.56 45.35 -13.72
N PRO A 251 -11.06 46.46 -13.17
CA PRO A 251 -11.47 46.52 -11.73
C PRO A 251 -12.61 45.59 -11.41
N ASP A 252 -13.44 45.22 -12.37
CA ASP A 252 -14.58 44.31 -12.25
C ASP A 252 -14.19 42.81 -12.23
N TRP A 253 -12.93 42.50 -12.52
CA TRP A 253 -12.46 41.11 -12.56
C TRP A 253 -12.08 40.54 -11.19
N TYR A 254 -12.06 41.37 -10.12
CA TYR A 254 -11.59 40.96 -8.81
C TYR A 254 -12.68 40.28 -7.99
N ALA A 255 -12.25 39.25 -7.21
CA ALA A 255 -13.14 38.49 -6.35
C ALA A 255 -13.83 39.40 -5.32
N VAL A 256 -15.11 39.17 -5.11
CA VAL A 256 -15.94 39.88 -4.12
C VAL A 256 -16.27 38.91 -2.98
N ASN A 257 -16.08 39.36 -1.75
CA ASN A 257 -16.39 38.57 -0.57
C ASN A 257 -17.89 38.58 -0.22
N ARG A 258 -18.31 37.83 0.80
CA ARG A 258 -19.72 37.74 1.24
C ARG A 258 -20.31 39.07 1.72
N LYS A 259 -19.48 40.06 2.03
CA LYS A 259 -19.91 41.39 2.48
C LYS A 259 -20.03 42.39 1.32
N GLY A 260 -19.80 41.96 0.08
CA GLY A 260 -19.79 42.81 -1.10
C GLY A 260 -18.49 43.60 -1.29
N GLU A 261 -17.43 43.33 -0.53
CA GLU A 261 -16.15 44.03 -0.66
C GLU A 261 -15.31 43.37 -1.75
N SER A 262 -14.89 44.14 -2.74
CA SER A 262 -14.03 43.66 -3.83
C SER A 262 -12.57 43.55 -3.39
N CYS A 263 -11.88 42.50 -3.85
CA CYS A 263 -10.45 42.36 -3.67
C CYS A 263 -9.64 43.42 -4.47
N HIS A 264 -10.28 44.12 -5.37
CA HIS A 264 -9.71 45.30 -6.03
C HIS A 264 -9.40 46.40 -5.01
N ASP A 265 -10.37 46.77 -4.18
CA ASP A 265 -10.27 47.88 -3.21
C ASP A 265 -9.74 47.41 -1.86
N LYS A 266 -10.15 46.24 -1.44
CA LYS A 266 -9.81 45.67 -0.12
C LYS A 266 -9.18 44.28 -0.25
N PRO A 267 -7.83 44.18 -0.17
CA PRO A 267 -7.13 42.92 -0.29
C PRO A 267 -7.54 41.94 0.84
N ALA A 268 -7.50 40.65 0.55
CA ALA A 268 -7.99 39.62 1.47
C ALA A 268 -7.18 39.53 2.78
N TYR A 269 -5.85 39.65 2.72
CA TYR A 269 -4.95 39.49 3.86
C TYR A 269 -3.88 40.58 3.95
N VAL A 270 -3.12 40.75 2.85
CA VAL A 270 -2.03 41.70 2.71
C VAL A 270 -2.21 42.52 1.44
N ASP A 271 -1.68 43.73 1.42
CA ASP A 271 -1.95 44.70 0.36
C ASP A 271 -1.63 44.21 -1.06
N TYR A 272 -0.68 43.33 -1.22
CA TYR A 272 -0.31 42.78 -2.53
C TYR A 272 -1.18 41.60 -3.00
N TYR A 273 -2.16 41.10 -2.21
CA TYR A 273 -3.09 40.08 -2.65
C TYR A 273 -4.30 40.66 -3.32
N ARG A 274 -4.30 40.64 -4.66
CA ARG A 274 -5.36 41.14 -5.54
C ARG A 274 -5.86 39.98 -6.38
N PHE A 275 -6.77 39.16 -5.79
CA PHE A 275 -7.24 37.95 -6.44
C PHE A 275 -8.34 38.23 -7.45
N LEU A 276 -8.17 37.70 -8.67
CA LEU A 276 -9.20 37.69 -9.70
C LEU A 276 -10.33 36.70 -9.33
N CYS A 277 -11.52 36.98 -9.85
CA CYS A 277 -12.66 36.07 -9.71
C CYS A 277 -12.57 34.92 -10.73
N PRO A 278 -12.46 33.65 -10.30
CA PRO A 278 -12.34 32.52 -11.23
C PRO A 278 -13.59 32.30 -12.09
N ASN A 279 -14.74 32.85 -11.67
CA ASN A 279 -16.00 32.70 -12.39
C ASN A 279 -16.26 33.82 -13.41
N HIS A 280 -15.35 34.77 -13.52
CA HIS A 280 -15.46 35.82 -14.52
C HIS A 280 -14.92 35.39 -15.86
N GLN A 281 -15.73 35.42 -16.93
CA GLN A 281 -15.35 34.91 -18.26
C GLN A 281 -14.07 35.54 -18.78
N GLY A 282 -13.94 36.86 -18.71
CA GLY A 282 -12.75 37.57 -19.17
C GLY A 282 -11.47 37.18 -18.44
N VAL A 283 -11.57 36.76 -17.18
CA VAL A 283 -10.43 36.20 -16.42
C VAL A 283 -9.99 34.87 -16.99
N ALA A 284 -10.92 33.97 -17.32
CA ALA A 284 -10.60 32.67 -17.89
C ALA A 284 -9.91 32.84 -19.28
N GLU A 285 -10.43 33.71 -20.12
CA GLU A 285 -9.86 34.01 -21.43
C GLU A 285 -8.45 34.61 -21.32
N TYR A 286 -8.28 35.60 -20.45
CA TYR A 286 -6.98 36.23 -20.20
C TYR A 286 -5.94 35.22 -19.68
N LEU A 287 -6.32 34.38 -18.73
CA LEU A 287 -5.40 33.38 -18.20
C LEU A 287 -5.02 32.33 -19.23
N ALA A 288 -5.96 31.89 -20.07
CA ALA A 288 -5.68 30.99 -21.17
C ALA A 288 -4.63 31.55 -22.12
N GLU A 289 -4.79 32.84 -22.53
CA GLU A 289 -3.81 33.52 -23.39
C GLU A 289 -2.45 33.74 -22.70
N ASP A 290 -2.46 34.08 -21.40
CA ASP A 290 -1.25 34.40 -20.64
C ASP A 290 -0.40 33.14 -20.35
N TYR A 291 -1.03 31.95 -20.32
CA TYR A 291 -0.31 30.68 -20.13
C TYR A 291 0.22 30.05 -21.42
N VAL A 292 -0.28 30.48 -22.58
CA VAL A 292 0.18 29.98 -23.89
C VAL A 292 1.39 30.81 -24.41
N LYS A 293 1.56 32.04 -23.95
CA LYS A 293 2.72 32.88 -24.25
C LYS A 293 3.96 32.49 -23.48
#